data_bc9583c3078ee62f545a5c6bdc678e06
#
_entry.id   bc9583c3078ee62f545a5c6bdc678e06
#
_cell.length_a   1.000
_cell.length_b   1.000
_cell.length_c   1.000
_cell.angle_alpha   90.00
_cell.angle_beta   90.00
_cell.angle_gamma   90.00
#
_symmetry.space_group_name_H-M   'P 1'
#
loop_
_entity.id
_entity.type
_entity.pdbx_description
1 polymer ?
#
loop_
_entity_poly.entity_id
_entity_poly.type
_entity_poly.pdbx_seq_one_letter_code
_entity_poly.pdbx_strand_id
1 'polypeptide(L)'
;MSDSELMKNGSLSLCTEFTLVAFSSLAELQRVLFFVFLLIYLFTVGGNLLIICVIWATPSLHTPMYFFLVNLSFLEMCYISSVVPQMLVHLLVKSKTISVGCCAAQMYVFTILGLTECCLLAAMAYDRFVAICYPLHYTLRMGPSVCLKLAGASWMTGTVVESVQTTWIFTLPFCGAGNIQHFFCDIMPVVKLACVDTSQNEIVLFIVSLIFIMSPCLFILCSYVRILLTILRMPSAAGRHKAFSTCSSHILVVSLFYGTALFTYLQPKSSHTPDTDKATALMYTVVTPALNPVIYTLRNKEVKEAFRKGTQRKFLRHTD
;
A
#
# COMPACT_ATOMS: atom_id res chain seq x y z
N MET A 1 -26.09 -1.68 33.13
CA MET A 1 -26.14 -3.14 32.98
C MET A 1 -24.69 -3.59 32.90
N SER A 2 -24.22 -4.37 33.87
CA SER A 2 -22.83 -4.82 33.92
C SER A 2 -22.62 -6.01 32.97
N ASP A 3 -21.41 -6.14 32.43
CA ASP A 3 -21.02 -7.23 31.50
C ASP A 3 -21.33 -8.64 32.07
N SER A 4 -21.51 -8.77 33.39
CA SER A 4 -21.89 -10.01 34.06
C SER A 4 -23.36 -10.41 33.87
N GLU A 5 -24.25 -9.50 33.50
CA GLU A 5 -25.67 -9.79 33.22
C GLU A 5 -25.92 -10.24 31.77
N LEU A 6 -25.05 -9.83 30.84
CA LEU A 6 -25.06 -10.28 29.42
C LEU A 6 -24.67 -11.75 29.27
N MET A 7 -23.80 -12.29 30.13
CA MET A 7 -23.40 -13.68 30.12
C MET A 7 -24.44 -14.67 30.65
N LYS A 8 -25.47 -14.19 31.38
CA LYS A 8 -26.49 -15.05 31.99
C LYS A 8 -27.65 -15.43 31.08
N ASN A 9 -27.85 -14.73 29.96
CA ASN A 9 -28.95 -14.97 29.03
C ASN A 9 -28.61 -15.66 27.73
N GLY A 10 -27.69 -16.61 27.70
CA GLY A 10 -27.57 -17.69 26.71
C GLY A 10 -27.71 -17.39 25.19
N SER A 11 -27.91 -16.15 24.78
CA SER A 11 -27.90 -15.74 23.37
C SER A 11 -26.72 -14.79 23.13
N LEU A 12 -25.58 -15.38 22.77
CA LEU A 12 -24.50 -14.64 22.13
C LEU A 12 -25.09 -14.04 20.82
N SER A 13 -25.54 -12.80 20.84
CA SER A 13 -25.96 -12.13 19.59
C SER A 13 -24.68 -11.93 18.76
N LEU A 14 -24.49 -12.79 17.78
CA LEU A 14 -23.43 -12.62 16.77
C LEU A 14 -23.59 -11.26 16.12
N CYS A 15 -22.52 -10.49 16.12
CA CYS A 15 -22.48 -9.17 15.52
C CYS A 15 -22.61 -9.32 13.99
N THR A 16 -23.67 -8.76 13.39
CA THR A 16 -23.90 -8.78 11.94
C THR A 16 -23.38 -7.53 11.24
N GLU A 17 -23.18 -6.45 12.01
CA GLU A 17 -22.68 -5.16 11.52
C GLU A 17 -21.66 -4.58 12.49
N PHE A 18 -20.66 -3.90 11.95
CA PHE A 18 -19.71 -3.11 12.71
C PHE A 18 -19.97 -1.62 12.54
N THR A 19 -19.57 -0.82 13.52
CA THR A 19 -19.64 0.65 13.46
C THR A 19 -18.23 1.23 13.46
N LEU A 20 -17.88 1.97 12.40
CA LEU A 20 -16.57 2.62 12.26
C LEU A 20 -16.58 3.98 12.96
N VAL A 21 -15.86 4.10 14.08
CA VAL A 21 -15.83 5.30 14.93
C VAL A 21 -14.54 6.09 14.68
N ALA A 22 -14.41 6.70 13.47
CA ALA A 22 -13.16 7.35 13.09
C ALA A 22 -13.10 8.84 13.47
N PHE A 23 -13.99 9.63 12.90
CA PHE A 23 -13.90 11.09 12.92
C PHE A 23 -15.05 11.72 13.72
N SER A 24 -15.55 11.03 14.75
CA SER A 24 -16.67 11.51 15.57
C SER A 24 -16.33 12.78 16.37
N SER A 25 -15.07 12.94 16.78
CA SER A 25 -14.58 14.14 17.47
C SER A 25 -14.39 15.36 16.55
N LEU A 26 -14.44 15.18 15.23
CA LEU A 26 -14.20 16.22 14.22
C LEU A 26 -15.48 16.58 13.45
N ALA A 27 -16.64 16.55 14.10
CA ALA A 27 -17.94 16.72 13.44
C ALA A 27 -18.06 18.00 12.60
N GLU A 28 -17.50 19.12 13.06
CA GLU A 28 -17.49 20.39 12.34
C GLU A 28 -16.55 20.39 11.11
N LEU A 29 -15.49 19.57 11.14
CA LEU A 29 -14.50 19.46 10.08
C LEU A 29 -14.84 18.40 9.03
N GLN A 30 -15.88 17.59 9.24
CA GLN A 30 -16.19 16.45 8.34
C GLN A 30 -16.39 16.89 6.89
N ARG A 31 -17.03 18.03 6.62
CA ARG A 31 -17.19 18.54 5.25
C ARG A 31 -15.86 18.95 4.62
N VAL A 32 -14.99 19.59 5.39
CA VAL A 32 -13.65 19.97 4.89
C VAL A 32 -12.84 18.73 4.60
N LEU A 33 -12.83 17.77 5.53
CA LEU A 33 -12.15 16.48 5.35
C LEU A 33 -12.67 15.72 4.13
N PHE A 34 -13.98 15.74 3.88
CA PHE A 34 -14.55 15.14 2.68
C PHE A 34 -13.95 15.71 1.40
N PHE A 35 -13.89 17.02 1.24
CA PHE A 35 -13.31 17.64 0.04
C PHE A 35 -11.81 17.39 -0.06
N VAL A 36 -11.07 17.45 1.04
CA VAL A 36 -9.63 17.17 1.06
C VAL A 36 -9.35 15.72 0.62
N PHE A 37 -10.03 14.74 1.22
CA PHE A 37 -9.82 13.33 0.85
C PHE A 37 -10.34 13.00 -0.55
N LEU A 38 -11.41 13.65 -1.01
CA LEU A 38 -11.89 13.51 -2.39
C LEU A 38 -10.84 14.01 -3.38
N LEU A 39 -10.25 15.18 -3.14
CA LEU A 39 -9.20 15.74 -4.00
C LEU A 39 -7.95 14.83 -4.02
N ILE A 40 -7.51 14.34 -2.85
CA ILE A 40 -6.38 13.41 -2.77
C ILE A 40 -6.69 12.11 -3.52
N TYR A 41 -7.89 11.56 -3.38
CA TYR A 41 -8.33 10.37 -4.09
C TYR A 41 -8.28 10.55 -5.60
N LEU A 42 -8.91 11.61 -6.11
CA LEU A 42 -8.93 11.91 -7.54
C LEU A 42 -7.52 12.17 -8.10
N PHE A 43 -6.69 12.87 -7.32
CA PHE A 43 -5.28 13.11 -7.68
C PHE A 43 -4.48 11.81 -7.76
N THR A 44 -4.65 10.92 -6.78
CA THR A 44 -3.93 9.63 -6.73
C THR A 44 -4.35 8.72 -7.88
N VAL A 45 -5.66 8.55 -8.08
CA VAL A 45 -6.18 7.71 -9.18
C VAL A 45 -5.79 8.30 -10.54
N GLY A 46 -5.99 9.59 -10.73
CA GLY A 46 -5.63 10.29 -11.97
C GLY A 46 -4.12 10.24 -12.27
N GLY A 47 -3.29 10.45 -11.25
CA GLY A 47 -1.83 10.38 -11.38
C GLY A 47 -1.31 8.99 -11.75
N ASN A 48 -1.80 7.95 -11.09
CA ASN A 48 -1.42 6.57 -11.42
C ASN A 48 -1.94 6.14 -12.80
N LEU A 49 -3.18 6.49 -13.14
CA LEU A 49 -3.71 6.23 -14.48
C LEU A 49 -2.89 6.91 -15.56
N LEU A 50 -2.47 8.16 -15.32
CA LEU A 50 -1.61 8.91 -16.22
C LEU A 50 -0.25 8.23 -16.44
N ILE A 51 0.38 7.72 -15.37
CA ILE A 51 1.63 6.95 -15.47
C ILE A 51 1.44 5.73 -16.38
N ILE A 52 0.38 4.94 -16.16
CA ILE A 52 0.08 3.77 -16.98
C ILE A 52 -0.11 4.17 -18.45
N CYS A 53 -0.91 5.20 -18.72
CA CYS A 53 -1.16 5.68 -20.08
C CYS A 53 0.11 6.17 -20.79
N VAL A 54 0.97 6.91 -20.09
CA VAL A 54 2.24 7.42 -20.64
C VAL A 54 3.20 6.26 -20.95
N ILE A 55 3.32 5.29 -20.08
CA ILE A 55 4.19 4.12 -20.31
C ILE A 55 3.69 3.32 -21.51
N TRP A 56 2.39 3.07 -21.62
CA TRP A 56 1.82 2.32 -22.76
C TRP A 56 1.96 3.07 -24.08
N ALA A 57 1.78 4.39 -24.08
CA ALA A 57 1.89 5.21 -25.28
C ALA A 57 3.33 5.46 -25.75
N THR A 58 4.35 5.10 -24.95
CA THR A 58 5.75 5.45 -25.22
C THR A 58 6.61 4.20 -25.31
N PRO A 59 6.90 3.67 -26.53
CA PRO A 59 7.67 2.43 -26.70
C PRO A 59 9.05 2.42 -26.02
N SER A 60 9.71 3.57 -25.89
CA SER A 60 11.02 3.67 -25.21
C SER A 60 10.94 3.39 -23.70
N LEU A 61 9.73 3.42 -23.12
CA LEU A 61 9.47 3.09 -21.73
C LEU A 61 9.09 1.61 -21.52
N HIS A 62 9.11 0.77 -22.57
CA HIS A 62 8.81 -0.65 -22.44
C HIS A 62 10.03 -1.43 -21.92
N THR A 63 10.43 -1.15 -20.67
CA THR A 63 11.53 -1.82 -19.98
C THR A 63 11.03 -2.53 -18.73
N PRO A 64 11.79 -3.47 -18.16
CA PRO A 64 11.41 -4.19 -16.94
C PRO A 64 10.97 -3.27 -15.79
N MET A 65 11.72 -2.20 -15.54
CA MET A 65 11.37 -1.24 -14.49
C MET A 65 9.97 -0.64 -14.70
N TYR A 66 9.65 -0.19 -15.91
CA TYR A 66 8.34 0.42 -16.18
C TYR A 66 7.21 -0.60 -16.20
N PHE A 67 7.51 -1.87 -16.52
CA PHE A 67 6.55 -2.96 -16.32
C PHE A 67 6.15 -3.10 -14.84
N PHE A 68 7.12 -3.11 -13.92
CA PHE A 68 6.81 -3.12 -12.48
C PHE A 68 6.13 -1.83 -12.02
N LEU A 69 6.51 -0.68 -12.58
CA LEU A 69 5.85 0.59 -12.26
C LEU A 69 4.37 0.62 -12.68
N VAL A 70 4.02 0.02 -13.81
CA VAL A 70 2.60 -0.16 -14.23
C VAL A 70 1.85 -1.04 -13.22
N ASN A 71 2.47 -2.16 -12.79
CA ASN A 71 1.88 -3.02 -11.77
C ASN A 71 1.67 -2.28 -10.44
N LEU A 72 2.66 -1.51 -10.01
CA LEU A 72 2.58 -0.72 -8.78
C LEU A 72 1.50 0.37 -8.90
N SER A 73 1.45 1.11 -10.01
CA SER A 73 0.43 2.14 -10.23
C SER A 73 -0.99 1.58 -10.26
N PHE A 74 -1.19 0.40 -10.85
CA PHE A 74 -2.47 -0.31 -10.82
C PHE A 74 -2.85 -0.72 -9.40
N LEU A 75 -1.90 -1.31 -8.67
CA LEU A 75 -2.06 -1.70 -7.27
C LEU A 75 -2.45 -0.49 -6.39
N GLU A 76 -1.78 0.64 -6.53
CA GLU A 76 -2.05 1.86 -5.79
C GLU A 76 -3.47 2.41 -6.03
N MET A 77 -3.95 2.36 -7.28
CA MET A 77 -5.34 2.75 -7.56
C MET A 77 -6.34 1.83 -6.86
N CYS A 78 -6.11 0.52 -6.89
CA CYS A 78 -6.95 -0.45 -6.18
C CYS A 78 -6.87 -0.26 -4.66
N TYR A 79 -5.67 -0.02 -4.14
CA TYR A 79 -5.39 0.16 -2.72
C TYR A 79 -6.15 1.35 -2.13
N ILE A 80 -6.00 2.54 -2.70
CA ILE A 80 -6.71 3.73 -2.23
C ILE A 80 -8.24 3.60 -2.44
N SER A 81 -8.67 2.89 -3.50
CA SER A 81 -10.08 2.66 -3.80
C SER A 81 -10.75 1.63 -2.86
N SER A 82 -9.97 0.82 -2.16
CA SER A 82 -10.51 -0.11 -1.15
C SER A 82 -10.92 0.59 0.15
N VAL A 83 -10.38 1.78 0.44
CA VAL A 83 -10.57 2.48 1.72
C VAL A 83 -11.31 3.82 1.54
N VAL A 84 -10.81 4.69 0.66
CA VAL A 84 -11.24 6.10 0.61
C VAL A 84 -12.70 6.29 0.21
N PRO A 85 -13.29 5.59 -0.78
CA PRO A 85 -14.70 5.79 -1.13
C PRO A 85 -15.64 5.56 0.06
N GLN A 86 -15.45 4.50 0.83
CA GLN A 86 -16.24 4.24 2.03
C GLN A 86 -16.00 5.28 3.13
N MET A 87 -14.75 5.68 3.32
CA MET A 87 -14.40 6.75 4.26
C MET A 87 -15.12 8.06 3.90
N LEU A 88 -15.18 8.42 2.61
CA LEU A 88 -15.91 9.60 2.14
C LEU A 88 -17.41 9.50 2.42
N VAL A 89 -18.03 8.35 2.19
CA VAL A 89 -19.44 8.12 2.52
C VAL A 89 -19.66 8.32 4.03
N HIS A 90 -18.80 7.76 4.88
CA HIS A 90 -18.91 7.85 6.33
C HIS A 90 -18.65 9.27 6.90
N LEU A 91 -18.02 10.15 6.12
CA LEU A 91 -17.91 11.57 6.48
C LEU A 91 -19.22 12.34 6.26
N LEU A 92 -20.14 11.84 5.41
CA LEU A 92 -21.39 12.50 5.06
C LEU A 92 -22.61 11.92 5.79
N VAL A 93 -22.57 10.61 6.14
CA VAL A 93 -23.71 9.94 6.78
C VAL A 93 -23.59 9.93 8.30
N LYS A 94 -24.76 9.89 8.99
CA LYS A 94 -24.82 9.78 10.45
C LYS A 94 -24.51 8.36 10.93
N SER A 95 -25.07 7.34 10.25
CA SER A 95 -24.83 5.93 10.58
C SER A 95 -23.58 5.44 9.84
N LYS A 96 -22.53 5.11 10.60
CA LYS A 96 -21.22 4.69 10.09
C LYS A 96 -21.07 3.17 10.19
N THR A 97 -22.12 2.44 9.80
CA THR A 97 -22.13 0.98 9.85
C THR A 97 -21.60 0.33 8.59
N ILE A 98 -21.02 -0.84 8.76
CA ILE A 98 -20.57 -1.74 7.71
C ILE A 98 -20.95 -3.16 8.09
N SER A 99 -21.49 -3.95 7.14
CA SER A 99 -21.75 -5.36 7.40
C SER A 99 -20.45 -6.14 7.60
N VAL A 100 -20.49 -7.22 8.38
CA VAL A 100 -19.32 -8.09 8.60
C VAL A 100 -18.74 -8.59 7.26
N GLY A 101 -19.60 -8.95 6.28
CA GLY A 101 -19.17 -9.37 4.95
C GLY A 101 -18.45 -8.28 4.15
N CYS A 102 -18.96 -7.03 4.18
CA CYS A 102 -18.28 -5.91 3.51
C CYS A 102 -16.96 -5.54 4.20
N CYS A 103 -16.92 -5.64 5.54
CA CYS A 103 -15.69 -5.46 6.30
C CYS A 103 -14.65 -6.52 5.95
N ALA A 104 -15.05 -7.80 5.82
CA ALA A 104 -14.19 -8.87 5.36
C ALA A 104 -13.67 -8.61 3.94
N ALA A 105 -14.55 -8.25 3.01
CA ALA A 105 -14.16 -7.95 1.63
C ALA A 105 -13.16 -6.78 1.56
N GLN A 106 -13.37 -5.71 2.33
CA GLN A 106 -12.45 -4.59 2.42
C GLN A 106 -11.08 -5.04 2.95
N MET A 107 -11.05 -5.82 4.04
CA MET A 107 -9.82 -6.34 4.63
C MET A 107 -9.08 -7.24 3.65
N TYR A 108 -9.78 -8.18 2.96
CA TYR A 108 -9.16 -9.02 1.92
C TYR A 108 -8.44 -8.20 0.86
N VAL A 109 -9.14 -7.25 0.24
CA VAL A 109 -8.56 -6.44 -0.82
C VAL A 109 -7.38 -5.62 -0.30
N PHE A 110 -7.56 -4.96 0.84
CA PHE A 110 -6.56 -4.09 1.43
C PHE A 110 -5.26 -4.84 1.78
N THR A 111 -5.36 -5.97 2.49
CA THR A 111 -4.19 -6.73 2.96
C THR A 111 -3.47 -7.44 1.82
N ILE A 112 -4.22 -8.02 0.85
CA ILE A 112 -3.64 -8.62 -0.36
C ILE A 112 -2.79 -7.59 -1.11
N LEU A 113 -3.32 -6.37 -1.32
CA LEU A 113 -2.61 -5.33 -2.03
C LEU A 113 -1.38 -4.85 -1.25
N GLY A 114 -1.49 -4.70 0.08
CA GLY A 114 -0.36 -4.31 0.94
C GLY A 114 0.81 -5.29 0.89
N LEU A 115 0.54 -6.59 0.98
CA LEU A 115 1.61 -7.60 0.88
C LEU A 115 2.16 -7.73 -0.56
N THR A 116 1.30 -7.60 -1.56
CA THR A 116 1.73 -7.57 -2.96
C THR A 116 2.67 -6.38 -3.22
N GLU A 117 2.40 -5.22 -2.63
CA GLU A 117 3.28 -4.04 -2.71
C GLU A 117 4.67 -4.31 -2.14
N CYS A 118 4.75 -4.94 -0.96
CA CYS A 118 6.03 -5.36 -0.37
C CYS A 118 6.86 -6.20 -1.34
N CYS A 119 6.23 -7.19 -1.98
CA CYS A 119 6.90 -8.09 -2.92
C CYS A 119 7.28 -7.38 -4.24
N LEU A 120 6.42 -6.51 -4.78
CA LEU A 120 6.72 -5.73 -5.99
C LEU A 120 7.88 -4.76 -5.77
N LEU A 121 7.94 -4.08 -4.63
CA LEU A 121 9.08 -3.23 -4.28
C LEU A 121 10.38 -4.03 -4.19
N ALA A 122 10.34 -5.25 -3.67
CA ALA A 122 11.51 -6.14 -3.68
C ALA A 122 11.92 -6.56 -5.12
N ALA A 123 10.95 -6.87 -5.99
CA ALA A 123 11.21 -7.18 -7.39
C ALA A 123 11.83 -5.97 -8.13
N MET A 124 11.36 -4.75 -7.84
CA MET A 124 11.95 -3.52 -8.38
C MET A 124 13.36 -3.28 -7.85
N ALA A 125 13.65 -3.60 -6.59
CA ALA A 125 15.01 -3.53 -6.03
C ALA A 125 15.93 -4.52 -6.71
N TYR A 126 15.46 -5.74 -7.01
CA TYR A 126 16.21 -6.73 -7.78
C TYR A 126 16.50 -6.24 -9.20
N ASP A 127 15.52 -5.64 -9.88
CA ASP A 127 15.73 -5.03 -11.20
C ASP A 127 16.84 -3.97 -11.16
N ARG A 128 16.80 -3.05 -10.18
CA ARG A 128 17.85 -2.03 -9.99
C ARG A 128 19.22 -2.66 -9.71
N PHE A 129 19.26 -3.68 -8.86
CA PHE A 129 20.48 -4.40 -8.54
C PHE A 129 21.11 -5.03 -9.76
N VAL A 130 20.34 -5.73 -10.59
CA VAL A 130 20.86 -6.35 -11.82
C VAL A 130 21.30 -5.29 -12.83
N ALA A 131 20.52 -4.22 -13.00
CA ALA A 131 20.85 -3.15 -13.95
C ALA A 131 22.16 -2.42 -13.63
N ILE A 132 22.49 -2.25 -12.34
CA ILE A 132 23.67 -1.49 -11.92
C ILE A 132 24.89 -2.38 -11.66
N CYS A 133 24.67 -3.52 -11.00
CA CYS A 133 25.78 -4.41 -10.62
C CYS A 133 26.17 -5.39 -11.75
N TYR A 134 25.25 -5.72 -12.66
CA TYR A 134 25.48 -6.67 -13.75
C TYR A 134 24.95 -6.17 -15.10
N PRO A 135 25.38 -4.99 -15.59
CA PRO A 135 24.79 -4.34 -16.77
C PRO A 135 24.91 -5.20 -18.05
N LEU A 136 26.01 -5.96 -18.21
CA LEU A 136 26.21 -6.82 -19.36
C LEU A 136 25.26 -8.04 -19.40
N HIS A 137 24.72 -8.45 -18.27
CA HIS A 137 23.81 -9.58 -18.15
C HIS A 137 22.35 -9.14 -17.91
N TYR A 138 22.05 -7.84 -17.98
CA TYR A 138 20.74 -7.30 -17.62
C TYR A 138 19.63 -7.89 -18.50
N THR A 139 19.78 -7.85 -19.82
CA THR A 139 18.76 -8.37 -20.75
C THR A 139 18.52 -9.87 -20.60
N LEU A 140 19.54 -10.62 -20.22
CA LEU A 140 19.41 -12.07 -19.97
C LEU A 140 18.70 -12.36 -18.65
N ARG A 141 19.02 -11.59 -17.59
CA ARG A 141 18.49 -11.81 -16.23
C ARG A 141 17.14 -11.19 -16.00
N MET A 142 16.78 -10.12 -16.73
CA MET A 142 15.53 -9.37 -16.62
C MET A 142 14.72 -9.42 -17.93
N GLY A 143 14.70 -10.60 -18.56
CA GLY A 143 13.84 -10.82 -19.73
C GLY A 143 12.35 -10.81 -19.36
N PRO A 144 11.45 -10.65 -20.38
CA PRO A 144 9.99 -10.55 -20.14
C PRO A 144 9.39 -11.68 -19.31
N SER A 145 9.87 -12.92 -19.51
CA SER A 145 9.44 -14.08 -18.74
C SER A 145 9.78 -13.98 -17.25
N VAL A 146 10.98 -13.43 -16.93
CA VAL A 146 11.40 -13.23 -15.53
C VAL A 146 10.56 -12.14 -14.88
N CYS A 147 10.33 -11.02 -15.56
CA CYS A 147 9.48 -9.95 -15.08
C CYS A 147 8.07 -10.44 -14.78
N LEU A 148 7.48 -11.22 -15.69
CA LEU A 148 6.15 -11.78 -15.50
C LEU A 148 6.10 -12.77 -14.33
N LYS A 149 7.14 -13.62 -14.16
CA LYS A 149 7.23 -14.53 -13.02
C LYS A 149 7.37 -13.78 -11.69
N LEU A 150 8.20 -12.73 -11.63
CA LEU A 150 8.37 -11.93 -10.42
C LEU A 150 7.09 -11.18 -10.04
N ALA A 151 6.42 -10.55 -11.01
CA ALA A 151 5.15 -9.90 -10.76
C ALA A 151 4.07 -10.92 -10.37
N GLY A 152 3.94 -12.02 -11.10
CA GLY A 152 3.00 -13.09 -10.79
C GLY A 152 3.23 -13.69 -9.40
N ALA A 153 4.49 -13.95 -9.02
CA ALA A 153 4.83 -14.42 -7.68
C ALA A 153 4.45 -13.40 -6.60
N SER A 154 4.65 -12.09 -6.85
CA SER A 154 4.25 -11.04 -5.91
C SER A 154 2.74 -11.04 -5.68
N TRP A 155 1.93 -11.07 -6.74
CA TRP A 155 0.48 -11.12 -6.65
C TRP A 155 -0.02 -12.43 -6.00
N MET A 156 0.56 -13.57 -6.35
CA MET A 156 0.21 -14.87 -5.77
C MET A 156 0.55 -14.93 -4.27
N THR A 157 1.71 -14.43 -3.86
CA THR A 157 2.10 -14.39 -2.45
C THR A 157 1.11 -13.55 -1.64
N GLY A 158 0.82 -12.32 -2.08
CA GLY A 158 -0.17 -11.46 -1.42
C GLY A 158 -1.53 -12.13 -1.33
N THR A 159 -2.03 -12.68 -2.44
CA THR A 159 -3.34 -13.33 -2.49
C THR A 159 -3.41 -14.54 -1.57
N VAL A 160 -2.46 -15.47 -1.63
CA VAL A 160 -2.54 -16.72 -0.87
C VAL A 160 -2.37 -16.45 0.62
N VAL A 161 -1.33 -15.71 1.01
CA VAL A 161 -1.01 -15.47 2.43
C VAL A 161 -2.15 -14.70 3.11
N GLU A 162 -2.59 -13.60 2.52
CA GLU A 162 -3.59 -12.73 3.14
C GLU A 162 -4.99 -13.32 3.07
N SER A 163 -5.31 -14.12 2.03
CA SER A 163 -6.59 -14.82 2.00
C SER A 163 -6.71 -15.83 3.13
N VAL A 164 -5.66 -16.61 3.39
CA VAL A 164 -5.66 -17.56 4.52
C VAL A 164 -5.80 -16.82 5.84
N GLN A 165 -5.02 -15.75 6.03
CA GLN A 165 -5.01 -14.95 7.26
C GLN A 165 -6.36 -14.26 7.52
N THR A 166 -6.90 -13.58 6.52
CA THR A 166 -8.19 -12.87 6.65
C THR A 166 -9.34 -13.85 6.86
N THR A 167 -9.36 -14.99 6.12
CA THR A 167 -10.37 -16.04 6.36
C THR A 167 -10.33 -16.50 7.82
N TRP A 168 -9.16 -16.78 8.34
CA TRP A 168 -9.00 -17.23 9.72
C TRP A 168 -9.51 -16.19 10.74
N ILE A 169 -9.25 -14.89 10.54
CA ILE A 169 -9.77 -13.81 11.38
C ILE A 169 -11.30 -13.82 11.39
N PHE A 170 -11.95 -13.95 10.23
CA PHE A 170 -13.40 -13.93 10.12
C PHE A 170 -14.09 -15.26 10.52
N THR A 171 -13.33 -16.29 10.94
CA THR A 171 -13.89 -17.46 11.66
C THR A 171 -14.07 -17.21 13.16
N LEU A 172 -13.50 -16.10 13.69
CA LEU A 172 -13.66 -15.74 15.09
C LEU A 172 -15.10 -15.26 15.38
N PRO A 173 -15.66 -15.60 16.55
CA PRO A 173 -16.96 -15.03 16.98
C PRO A 173 -16.78 -13.57 17.42
N PHE A 174 -17.54 -12.68 16.82
CA PHE A 174 -17.57 -11.27 17.17
C PHE A 174 -18.80 -10.96 18.00
N CYS A 175 -18.64 -10.21 19.09
CA CYS A 175 -19.69 -9.89 20.04
C CYS A 175 -19.73 -8.41 20.41
N GLY A 176 -20.77 -8.05 21.17
CA GLY A 176 -20.94 -6.72 21.71
C GLY A 176 -21.41 -5.69 20.70
N ALA A 177 -21.06 -4.43 20.92
CA ALA A 177 -21.54 -3.31 20.11
C ALA A 177 -20.85 -3.19 18.74
N GLY A 178 -19.84 -4.01 18.43
CA GLY A 178 -19.13 -4.02 17.14
C GLY A 178 -18.45 -2.69 16.78
N ASN A 179 -18.02 -1.89 17.76
CA ASN A 179 -17.42 -0.59 17.53
C ASN A 179 -15.94 -0.71 17.18
N ILE A 180 -15.58 -0.43 15.92
CA ILE A 180 -14.21 -0.36 15.43
C ILE A 180 -13.72 1.08 15.57
N GLN A 181 -12.71 1.31 16.41
CA GLN A 181 -12.10 2.64 16.64
C GLN A 181 -11.17 3.03 15.48
N HIS A 182 -11.66 2.85 14.22
CA HIS A 182 -10.90 3.09 13.01
C HIS A 182 -11.81 3.58 11.87
N PHE A 183 -11.22 4.08 10.75
CA PHE A 183 -11.99 4.56 9.59
C PHE A 183 -12.15 3.50 8.49
N PHE A 184 -11.57 2.33 8.63
CA PHE A 184 -11.74 1.15 7.78
C PHE A 184 -11.51 -0.13 8.58
N CYS A 185 -11.81 -1.28 7.98
CA CYS A 185 -11.61 -2.58 8.60
C CYS A 185 -10.16 -3.01 8.54
N ASP A 186 -9.40 -2.68 9.58
CA ASP A 186 -8.02 -3.12 9.74
C ASP A 186 -7.94 -4.35 10.66
N ILE A 187 -6.88 -5.15 10.51
CA ILE A 187 -6.71 -6.44 11.17
C ILE A 187 -6.83 -6.32 12.69
N MET A 188 -5.96 -5.53 13.32
CA MET A 188 -5.88 -5.46 14.78
C MET A 188 -7.15 -4.90 15.45
N PRO A 189 -7.78 -3.82 14.94
CA PRO A 189 -9.06 -3.35 15.45
C PRO A 189 -10.19 -4.37 15.34
N VAL A 190 -10.22 -5.19 14.29
CA VAL A 190 -11.24 -6.24 14.11
C VAL A 190 -10.98 -7.43 15.03
N VAL A 191 -9.75 -7.91 15.15
CA VAL A 191 -9.37 -9.01 16.06
C VAL A 191 -9.75 -8.68 17.51
N LYS A 192 -9.60 -7.44 17.95
CA LYS A 192 -10.00 -6.97 19.29
C LYS A 192 -11.49 -7.06 19.58
N LEU A 193 -12.35 -7.25 18.57
CA LEU A 193 -13.80 -7.44 18.75
C LEU A 193 -14.19 -8.90 18.94
N ALA A 194 -13.26 -9.83 18.85
CA ALA A 194 -13.53 -11.24 19.09
C ALA A 194 -13.85 -11.50 20.59
N CYS A 195 -14.78 -12.42 20.83
CA CYS A 195 -15.23 -12.79 22.18
C CYS A 195 -14.43 -13.92 22.80
N VAL A 196 -13.39 -14.34 22.13
CA VAL A 196 -12.49 -15.44 22.54
C VAL A 196 -11.09 -14.89 22.77
N ASP A 197 -10.25 -15.68 23.43
CA ASP A 197 -8.83 -15.34 23.54
C ASP A 197 -8.17 -15.35 22.16
N THR A 198 -7.64 -14.20 21.75
CA THR A 198 -6.99 -13.96 20.45
C THR A 198 -5.47 -14.03 20.51
N SER A 199 -4.88 -14.42 21.65
CA SER A 199 -3.42 -14.44 21.83
C SER A 199 -2.69 -15.25 20.76
N GLN A 200 -3.24 -16.40 20.39
CA GLN A 200 -2.67 -17.22 19.32
C GLN A 200 -2.75 -16.55 17.96
N ASN A 201 -3.89 -15.89 17.65
CA ASN A 201 -4.09 -15.15 16.41
C ASN A 201 -3.09 -14.00 16.32
N GLU A 202 -2.93 -13.21 17.38
CA GLU A 202 -1.97 -12.11 17.44
C GLU A 202 -0.53 -12.55 17.21
N ILE A 203 -0.12 -13.68 17.82
CA ILE A 203 1.23 -14.26 17.62
C ILE A 203 1.43 -14.68 16.17
N VAL A 204 0.47 -15.39 15.57
CA VAL A 204 0.58 -15.82 14.16
C VAL A 204 0.59 -14.63 13.22
N LEU A 205 -0.28 -13.64 13.44
CA LEU A 205 -0.30 -12.36 12.70
C LEU A 205 1.07 -11.67 12.76
N PHE A 206 1.66 -11.60 13.94
CA PHE A 206 2.99 -11.03 14.15
C PHE A 206 4.08 -11.81 13.38
N ILE A 207 4.08 -13.13 13.47
CA ILE A 207 5.06 -14.00 12.77
C ILE A 207 4.92 -13.87 11.26
N VAL A 208 3.69 -13.87 10.72
CA VAL A 208 3.42 -13.69 9.29
C VAL A 208 3.92 -12.32 8.82
N SER A 209 3.61 -11.26 9.57
CA SER A 209 4.10 -9.90 9.28
C SER A 209 5.64 -9.84 9.32
N LEU A 210 6.25 -10.47 10.31
CA LEU A 210 7.72 -10.52 10.45
C LEU A 210 8.36 -11.21 9.23
N ILE A 211 7.80 -12.31 8.77
CA ILE A 211 8.33 -13.06 7.62
C ILE A 211 8.10 -12.30 6.32
N PHE A 212 6.86 -11.91 6.04
CA PHE A 212 6.46 -11.42 4.71
C PHE A 212 6.64 -9.92 4.50
N ILE A 213 6.81 -9.13 5.56
CA ILE A 213 7.14 -7.69 5.46
C ILE A 213 8.64 -7.48 5.66
N MET A 214 9.23 -8.10 6.69
CA MET A 214 10.65 -7.85 7.01
C MET A 214 11.60 -8.53 6.03
N SER A 215 11.28 -9.72 5.49
CA SER A 215 12.19 -10.37 4.53
C SER A 215 12.37 -9.59 3.23
N PRO A 216 11.31 -9.06 2.56
CA PRO A 216 11.49 -8.16 1.43
C PRO A 216 12.24 -6.87 1.81
N CYS A 217 11.96 -6.30 2.98
CA CYS A 217 12.67 -5.11 3.47
C CYS A 217 14.19 -5.36 3.57
N LEU A 218 14.58 -6.45 4.22
CA LEU A 218 16.00 -6.85 4.34
C LEU A 218 16.64 -7.11 2.97
N PHE A 219 15.92 -7.79 2.07
CA PHE A 219 16.39 -8.01 0.70
C PHE A 219 16.63 -6.68 -0.03
N ILE A 220 15.72 -5.72 0.08
CA ILE A 220 15.85 -4.38 -0.50
C ILE A 220 17.08 -3.67 0.08
N LEU A 221 17.24 -3.67 1.41
CA LEU A 221 18.38 -3.06 2.08
C LEU A 221 19.70 -3.66 1.61
N CYS A 222 19.82 -4.99 1.58
CA CYS A 222 21.01 -5.69 1.08
C CYS A 222 21.29 -5.34 -0.38
N SER A 223 20.26 -5.29 -1.23
CA SER A 223 20.38 -4.90 -2.63
C SER A 223 20.92 -3.48 -2.77
N TYR A 224 20.40 -2.54 -2.01
CA TYR A 224 20.86 -1.14 -2.06
C TYR A 224 22.25 -0.93 -1.46
N VAL A 225 22.64 -1.66 -0.42
CA VAL A 225 24.03 -1.67 0.05
C VAL A 225 24.98 -2.09 -1.08
N ARG A 226 24.67 -3.16 -1.80
CA ARG A 226 25.49 -3.64 -2.94
C ARG A 226 25.50 -2.64 -4.09
N ILE A 227 24.35 -2.05 -4.43
CA ILE A 227 24.24 -0.98 -5.43
C ILE A 227 25.13 0.20 -5.05
N LEU A 228 25.05 0.68 -3.81
CA LEU A 228 25.86 1.79 -3.32
C LEU A 228 27.35 1.51 -3.42
N LEU A 229 27.80 0.34 -2.95
CA LEU A 229 29.19 -0.08 -3.07
C LEU A 229 29.66 -0.12 -4.53
N THR A 230 28.82 -0.56 -5.44
CA THR A 230 29.12 -0.59 -6.88
C THR A 230 29.22 0.83 -7.45
N ILE A 231 28.29 1.71 -7.11
CA ILE A 231 28.29 3.12 -7.57
C ILE A 231 29.55 3.85 -7.08
N LEU A 232 29.93 3.66 -5.81
CA LEU A 232 31.13 4.32 -5.25
C LEU A 232 32.43 3.88 -5.95
N ARG A 233 32.45 2.67 -6.53
CA ARG A 233 33.59 2.14 -7.30
C ARG A 233 33.61 2.57 -8.76
N MET A 234 32.55 3.22 -9.27
CA MET A 234 32.51 3.71 -10.64
C MET A 234 33.51 4.85 -10.87
N PRO A 235 34.35 4.80 -11.91
CA PRO A 235 35.38 5.81 -12.15
C PRO A 235 34.78 7.16 -12.58
N SER A 236 33.65 7.17 -13.27
CA SER A 236 33.03 8.36 -13.86
C SER A 236 32.05 9.02 -12.89
N ALA A 237 32.24 10.31 -12.59
CA ALA A 237 31.30 11.11 -11.81
C ALA A 237 29.90 11.21 -12.47
N ALA A 238 29.86 11.32 -13.80
CA ALA A 238 28.62 11.33 -14.58
C ALA A 238 27.86 10.00 -14.46
N GLY A 239 28.60 8.87 -14.52
CA GLY A 239 28.03 7.52 -14.32
C GLY A 239 27.44 7.35 -12.93
N ARG A 240 28.17 7.79 -11.88
CA ARG A 240 27.65 7.79 -10.48
C ARG A 240 26.36 8.60 -10.36
N HIS A 241 26.35 9.82 -10.86
CA HIS A 241 25.16 10.69 -10.80
C HIS A 241 23.96 10.07 -11.52
N LYS A 242 24.17 9.46 -12.71
CA LYS A 242 23.11 8.77 -13.47
C LYS A 242 22.53 7.60 -12.66
N ALA A 243 23.39 6.75 -12.08
CA ALA A 243 22.99 5.61 -11.27
C ALA A 243 22.20 6.03 -10.03
N PHE A 244 22.67 7.05 -9.29
CA PHE A 244 21.92 7.61 -8.16
C PHE A 244 20.55 8.16 -8.56
N SER A 245 20.49 8.93 -9.64
CA SER A 245 19.23 9.49 -10.14
C SER A 245 18.22 8.39 -10.49
N THR A 246 18.70 7.28 -11.05
CA THR A 246 17.86 6.13 -11.44
C THR A 246 17.28 5.40 -10.23
N CYS A 247 18.02 5.33 -9.11
CA CYS A 247 17.61 4.67 -7.87
C CYS A 247 16.76 5.55 -6.96
N SER A 248 16.91 6.88 -7.06
CA SER A 248 16.40 7.80 -6.05
C SER A 248 14.88 7.77 -5.89
N SER A 249 14.12 7.59 -6.96
CA SER A 249 12.66 7.46 -6.90
C SER A 249 12.23 6.21 -6.14
N HIS A 250 12.85 5.07 -6.44
CA HIS A 250 12.52 3.82 -5.78
C HIS A 250 12.92 3.83 -4.29
N ILE A 251 14.12 4.35 -3.96
CA ILE A 251 14.55 4.50 -2.56
C ILE A 251 13.55 5.35 -1.78
N LEU A 252 13.06 6.45 -2.37
CA LEU A 252 12.11 7.33 -1.70
C LEU A 252 10.77 6.63 -1.44
N VAL A 253 10.23 5.91 -2.43
CA VAL A 253 9.00 5.12 -2.27
C VAL A 253 9.17 4.04 -1.20
N VAL A 254 10.26 3.26 -1.27
CA VAL A 254 10.58 2.24 -0.27
C VAL A 254 10.71 2.84 1.13
N SER A 255 11.37 4.00 1.26
CA SER A 255 11.53 4.68 2.55
C SER A 255 10.19 5.16 3.11
N LEU A 256 9.28 5.67 2.28
CA LEU A 256 7.94 6.06 2.70
C LEU A 256 7.12 4.85 3.12
N PHE A 257 7.09 3.81 2.30
CA PHE A 257 6.30 2.60 2.56
C PHE A 257 6.79 1.87 3.81
N TYR A 258 8.06 1.45 3.84
CA TYR A 258 8.59 0.72 5.00
C TYR A 258 8.81 1.60 6.22
N GLY A 259 9.08 2.90 6.04
CA GLY A 259 9.17 3.84 7.15
C GLY A 259 7.87 3.97 7.92
N THR A 260 6.73 4.07 7.22
CA THR A 260 5.40 4.08 7.85
C THR A 260 5.06 2.73 8.48
N ALA A 261 5.35 1.62 7.81
CA ALA A 261 5.14 0.28 8.35
C ALA A 261 5.96 0.03 9.62
N LEU A 262 7.27 0.34 9.60
CA LEU A 262 8.15 0.20 10.75
C LEU A 262 7.71 1.10 11.92
N PHE A 263 7.30 2.34 11.64
CA PHE A 263 6.76 3.22 12.67
C PHE A 263 5.55 2.59 13.35
N THR A 264 4.62 2.01 12.59
CA THR A 264 3.43 1.33 13.12
C THR A 264 3.79 0.14 14.01
N TYR A 265 4.74 -0.71 13.56
CA TYR A 265 5.07 -1.95 14.28
C TYR A 265 6.11 -1.77 15.41
N LEU A 266 6.99 -0.76 15.33
CA LEU A 266 8.02 -0.50 16.35
C LEU A 266 7.54 0.45 17.45
N GLN A 267 6.37 1.02 17.33
CA GLN A 267 5.81 1.90 18.33
C GLN A 267 5.58 1.12 19.65
N PRO A 268 6.04 1.63 20.81
CA PRO A 268 5.79 0.96 22.09
C PRO A 268 4.29 0.83 22.36
N LYS A 269 3.84 -0.28 22.93
CA LYS A 269 2.42 -0.51 23.28
C LYS A 269 1.80 0.63 24.11
N SER A 270 2.60 1.32 24.93
CA SER A 270 2.20 2.50 25.71
C SER A 270 1.86 3.74 24.89
N SER A 271 2.33 3.81 23.63
CA SER A 271 2.11 4.94 22.72
C SER A 271 0.96 4.70 21.75
N HIS A 272 0.37 3.50 21.72
CA HIS A 272 -0.79 3.16 20.92
C HIS A 272 -2.04 3.83 21.50
N THR A 273 -2.41 4.96 20.92
CA THR A 273 -3.71 5.60 21.16
C THR A 273 -4.57 5.47 19.91
N PRO A 274 -5.91 5.44 20.01
CA PRO A 274 -6.76 5.38 18.83
C PRO A 274 -6.46 6.49 17.81
N ASP A 275 -6.04 7.66 18.25
CA ASP A 275 -5.75 8.79 17.34
C ASP A 275 -4.39 8.62 16.66
N THR A 276 -3.38 8.10 17.35
CA THR A 276 -2.07 7.78 16.76
C THR A 276 -2.20 6.68 15.72
N ASP A 277 -2.96 5.62 16.02
CA ASP A 277 -3.21 4.50 15.11
C ASP A 277 -3.94 4.97 13.85
N LYS A 278 -4.95 5.85 13.98
CA LYS A 278 -5.64 6.48 12.84
C LYS A 278 -4.72 7.35 12.00
N ALA A 279 -3.88 8.18 12.65
CA ALA A 279 -2.94 9.05 11.95
C ALA A 279 -1.92 8.23 11.15
N THR A 280 -1.36 7.19 11.75
CA THR A 280 -0.44 6.28 11.07
C THR A 280 -1.11 5.56 9.91
N ALA A 281 -2.35 5.11 10.11
CA ALA A 281 -3.14 4.49 9.05
C ALA A 281 -3.39 5.42 7.88
N LEU A 282 -3.68 6.70 8.10
CA LEU A 282 -3.78 7.69 7.03
C LEU A 282 -2.47 7.86 6.24
N MET A 283 -1.33 7.72 6.90
CA MET A 283 -0.03 7.79 6.20
C MET A 283 0.13 6.69 5.17
N TYR A 284 -0.15 5.42 5.52
CA TYR A 284 0.04 4.32 4.56
C TYR A 284 -1.16 4.11 3.62
N THR A 285 -2.39 4.49 4.02
CA THR A 285 -3.57 4.28 3.16
C THR A 285 -3.83 5.42 2.17
N VAL A 286 -3.43 6.66 2.51
CA VAL A 286 -3.78 7.86 1.74
C VAL A 286 -2.53 8.61 1.28
N VAL A 287 -1.62 8.93 2.21
CA VAL A 287 -0.48 9.82 1.90
C VAL A 287 0.55 9.13 1.02
N THR A 288 0.97 7.91 1.37
CA THR A 288 1.97 7.15 0.60
C THR A 288 1.49 6.89 -0.83
N PRO A 289 0.27 6.36 -1.09
CA PRO A 289 -0.25 6.22 -2.44
C PRO A 289 -0.35 7.53 -3.24
N ALA A 290 -0.65 8.64 -2.57
CA ALA A 290 -0.72 9.95 -3.22
C ALA A 290 0.65 10.51 -3.61
N LEU A 291 1.71 10.18 -2.86
CA LEU A 291 3.06 10.63 -3.15
C LEU A 291 3.73 9.81 -4.27
N ASN A 292 3.38 8.56 -4.46
CA ASN A 292 4.01 7.68 -5.45
C ASN A 292 3.94 8.24 -6.88
N PRO A 293 2.79 8.69 -7.42
CA PRO A 293 2.73 9.32 -8.73
C PRO A 293 3.61 10.56 -8.83
N VAL A 294 3.67 11.38 -7.78
CA VAL A 294 4.50 12.59 -7.74
C VAL A 294 5.99 12.23 -7.83
N ILE A 295 6.42 11.25 -7.04
CA ILE A 295 7.82 10.81 -7.00
C ILE A 295 8.25 10.27 -8.36
N TYR A 296 7.43 9.40 -8.98
CA TYR A 296 7.77 8.80 -10.25
C TYR A 296 7.67 9.77 -11.43
N THR A 297 6.74 10.73 -11.42
CA THR A 297 6.64 11.74 -12.49
C THR A 297 7.68 12.85 -12.37
N LEU A 298 7.95 13.36 -11.15
CA LEU A 298 8.86 14.49 -10.98
C LEU A 298 10.34 14.09 -10.99
N ARG A 299 10.69 12.93 -10.43
CA ARG A 299 12.08 12.48 -10.34
C ARG A 299 12.53 11.62 -11.51
N ASN A 300 11.63 10.91 -12.17
CA ASN A 300 11.98 10.12 -13.35
C ASN A 300 12.00 11.00 -14.61
N LYS A 301 13.20 11.33 -15.08
CA LYS A 301 13.42 12.18 -16.25
C LYS A 301 12.74 11.64 -17.50
N GLU A 302 12.75 10.32 -17.71
CA GLU A 302 12.21 9.68 -18.91
C GLU A 302 10.68 9.78 -18.94
N VAL A 303 10.00 9.55 -17.80
CA VAL A 303 8.55 9.74 -17.65
C VAL A 303 8.18 11.20 -17.86
N LYS A 304 8.93 12.13 -17.25
CA LYS A 304 8.72 13.57 -17.41
C LYS A 304 8.86 14.05 -18.86
N GLU A 305 9.88 13.55 -19.58
CA GLU A 305 10.09 13.88 -21.01
C GLU A 305 9.01 13.27 -21.88
N ALA A 306 8.61 12.02 -21.64
CA ALA A 306 7.51 11.37 -22.36
C ALA A 306 6.20 12.14 -22.19
N PHE A 307 5.90 12.59 -20.97
CA PHE A 307 4.75 13.42 -20.67
C PHE A 307 4.79 14.75 -21.44
N ARG A 308 5.93 15.43 -21.42
CA ARG A 308 6.11 16.72 -22.15
C ARG A 308 5.93 16.57 -23.67
N LYS A 309 6.48 15.49 -24.25
CA LYS A 309 6.32 15.17 -25.67
C LYS A 309 4.88 14.84 -26.04
N GLY A 310 4.16 14.12 -25.18
CA GLY A 310 2.75 13.78 -25.38
C GLY A 310 1.83 15.01 -25.38
N THR A 311 2.07 15.95 -24.47
CA THR A 311 1.33 17.22 -24.39
C THR A 311 1.61 18.12 -25.60
N GLN A 312 2.86 18.20 -26.06
CA GLN A 312 3.22 19.01 -27.26
C GLN A 312 2.60 18.43 -28.53
N ARG A 313 2.56 17.11 -28.71
CA ARG A 313 1.90 16.47 -29.87
C ARG A 313 0.38 16.70 -29.91
N LYS A 314 -0.30 16.76 -28.76
CA LYS A 314 -1.72 17.09 -28.70
C LYS A 314 -1.98 18.56 -29.05
N PHE A 315 -1.13 19.48 -28.63
CA PHE A 315 -1.27 20.89 -28.93
C PHE A 315 -1.12 21.16 -30.45
N LEU A 316 -0.15 20.54 -31.11
CA LEU A 316 0.09 20.65 -32.55
C LEU A 316 -1.04 20.04 -33.40
N ARG A 317 -1.75 19.01 -32.91
CA ARG A 317 -2.89 18.40 -33.60
C ARG A 317 -4.20 19.19 -33.50
N HIS A 318 -4.30 20.16 -32.60
CA HIS A 318 -5.48 21.04 -32.46
C HIS A 318 -5.30 22.37 -33.15
N THR A 319 -4.15 22.64 -33.76
CA THR A 319 -3.83 23.87 -34.51
C THR A 319 -3.83 23.65 -36.02
N ASP A 320 -4.04 22.42 -36.49
CA ASP A 320 -4.36 22.01 -37.84
C ASP A 320 -5.87 21.65 -37.97
#